data_6e128d95e5fe704d1ff296d1f9667db6
#
_entry.id   6e128d95e5fe704d1ff296d1f9667db6
#
_cell.length_a   1.000
_cell.length_b   1.000
_cell.length_c   1.000
_cell.angle_alpha   90.00
_cell.angle_beta   90.00
_cell.angle_gamma   90.00
#
_symmetry.space_group_name_H-M   'P 1'
#
loop_
_entity.id
_entity.type
_entity.pdbx_description
1 polymer ?
#
loop_
_entity_poly.entity_id
_entity_poly.type
_entity_poly.pdbx_seq_one_letter_code
_entity_poly.pdbx_strand_id
1 'polypeptide(L)'
;MASYRGKRVLKRRRLTPLAAAALLMVLVMSVGGTLAWLTAHTNAITNTFTVATPGVEIEEEFDKQTKSNVQVKNTGEVEAYIRVALVPTWTSDAEGKNAVGEPVSLEDLKIEGAFPGEGWLKGSDGYYYYQTPVAPGGRTAVLLEKATVTTENGYHMNLQVMADSIQADPTRAVTVMWGTDKGGAVTGVDGTMLLIQ
;
A
#
# COMPACT_ATOMS: atom_id res chain seq x y z
N MET A 1 87.56 -21.06 -39.72
CA MET A 1 86.43 -21.97 -39.41
C MET A 1 85.20 -21.14 -39.21
N ALA A 2 84.29 -21.11 -40.19
CA ALA A 2 83.03 -20.32 -40.13
C ALA A 2 81.91 -21.28 -39.87
N SER A 3 81.18 -21.08 -38.71
CA SER A 3 80.04 -21.89 -38.29
C SER A 3 78.78 -21.41 -38.98
N TYR A 4 78.18 -22.24 -39.83
CA TYR A 4 76.96 -21.95 -40.56
C TYR A 4 75.76 -22.30 -39.66
N ARG A 5 75.07 -21.23 -39.13
CA ARG A 5 73.92 -21.37 -38.28
C ARG A 5 72.66 -21.35 -39.15
N GLY A 6 72.10 -22.55 -39.39
CA GLY A 6 70.90 -22.76 -40.18
C GLY A 6 69.69 -22.16 -39.50
N LYS A 7 68.99 -21.22 -40.16
CA LYS A 7 67.69 -20.63 -39.75
C LYS A 7 66.61 -21.69 -39.94
N ARG A 8 66.01 -22.17 -38.82
CA ARG A 8 64.81 -23.00 -38.91
C ARG A 8 63.62 -22.18 -39.37
N VAL A 9 63.15 -22.39 -40.56
CA VAL A 9 61.92 -21.80 -41.10
C VAL A 9 60.74 -22.58 -40.54
N LEU A 10 59.96 -21.94 -39.68
CA LEU A 10 58.70 -22.51 -39.18
C LEU A 10 57.69 -22.58 -40.32
N LYS A 11 57.42 -23.80 -40.79
CA LYS A 11 56.42 -24.05 -41.83
C LYS A 11 55.01 -23.74 -41.25
N ARG A 12 54.40 -22.62 -41.62
CA ARG A 12 53.01 -22.28 -41.28
C ARG A 12 52.11 -23.39 -41.83
N ARG A 13 51.57 -24.23 -40.97
CA ARG A 13 50.51 -25.17 -41.33
C ARG A 13 49.26 -24.36 -41.69
N ARG A 14 48.92 -24.34 -42.97
CA ARG A 14 47.64 -23.78 -43.42
C ARG A 14 46.57 -24.76 -42.94
N LEU A 15 45.64 -24.26 -42.17
CA LEU A 15 44.44 -25.04 -41.81
C LEU A 15 43.73 -25.45 -43.08
N THR A 16 43.53 -26.76 -43.26
CA THR A 16 42.77 -27.24 -44.41
C THR A 16 41.34 -26.72 -44.32
N PRO A 17 40.67 -26.45 -45.44
CA PRO A 17 39.30 -25.90 -45.42
C PRO A 17 38.35 -26.79 -44.62
N LEU A 18 38.62 -28.06 -44.56
CA LEU A 18 37.87 -29.04 -43.74
C LEU A 18 38.02 -28.80 -42.24
N ALA A 19 39.22 -28.46 -41.77
CA ALA A 19 39.49 -28.16 -40.36
C ALA A 19 38.88 -26.80 -39.96
N ALA A 20 38.86 -25.81 -40.85
CA ALA A 20 38.19 -24.53 -40.63
C ALA A 20 36.66 -24.69 -40.54
N ALA A 21 36.09 -25.53 -41.42
CA ALA A 21 34.66 -25.85 -41.41
C ALA A 21 34.26 -26.60 -40.11
N ALA A 22 35.06 -27.55 -39.65
CA ALA A 22 34.82 -28.25 -38.39
C ALA A 22 34.86 -27.31 -37.16
N LEU A 23 35.84 -26.40 -37.14
CA LEU A 23 35.95 -25.41 -36.06
C LEU A 23 34.73 -24.44 -36.00
N LEU A 24 34.26 -24.05 -37.19
CA LEU A 24 33.08 -23.21 -37.33
C LEU A 24 31.80 -23.92 -36.84
N MET A 25 31.65 -25.20 -37.16
CA MET A 25 30.54 -26.04 -36.72
C MET A 25 30.53 -26.23 -35.22
N VAL A 26 31.66 -26.43 -34.55
CA VAL A 26 31.79 -26.52 -33.11
C VAL A 26 31.42 -25.21 -32.43
N LEU A 27 31.82 -24.08 -33.01
CA LEU A 27 31.47 -22.73 -32.51
C LEU A 27 29.95 -22.48 -32.58
N VAL A 28 29.32 -22.81 -33.70
CA VAL A 28 27.86 -22.65 -33.87
C VAL A 28 27.10 -23.57 -32.91
N MET A 29 27.52 -24.81 -32.73
CA MET A 29 26.88 -25.73 -31.78
C MET A 29 27.07 -25.30 -30.33
N SER A 30 28.21 -24.74 -29.94
CA SER A 30 28.45 -24.27 -28.59
C SER A 30 27.59 -23.03 -28.24
N VAL A 31 27.46 -22.07 -29.14
CA VAL A 31 26.61 -20.88 -28.93
C VAL A 31 25.12 -21.24 -28.99
N GLY A 32 24.73 -22.09 -29.97
CA GLY A 32 23.33 -22.51 -30.10
C GLY A 32 22.88 -23.39 -28.93
N GLY A 33 23.76 -24.26 -28.43
CA GLY A 33 23.47 -25.12 -27.27
C GLY A 33 23.31 -24.33 -25.97
N THR A 34 24.14 -23.30 -25.74
CA THR A 34 24.03 -22.43 -24.57
C THR A 34 22.78 -21.54 -24.60
N LEU A 35 22.42 -21.03 -25.78
CA LEU A 35 21.16 -20.24 -25.92
C LEU A 35 19.94 -21.14 -25.73
N ALA A 36 19.91 -22.34 -26.30
CA ALA A 36 18.80 -23.26 -26.13
C ALA A 36 18.66 -23.72 -24.67
N TRP A 37 19.77 -23.95 -23.97
CA TRP A 37 19.76 -24.30 -22.54
C TRP A 37 19.27 -23.13 -21.69
N LEU A 38 19.70 -21.91 -21.98
CA LEU A 38 19.28 -20.72 -21.26
C LEU A 38 17.78 -20.47 -21.43
N THR A 39 17.24 -20.59 -22.65
CA THR A 39 15.79 -20.43 -22.91
C THR A 39 14.95 -21.54 -22.32
N ALA A 40 15.46 -22.80 -22.27
CA ALA A 40 14.75 -23.92 -21.68
C ALA A 40 14.68 -23.86 -20.13
N HIS A 41 15.63 -23.16 -19.50
CA HIS A 41 15.69 -23.04 -18.03
C HIS A 41 15.22 -21.70 -17.50
N THR A 42 14.98 -20.72 -18.36
CA THR A 42 14.22 -19.53 -17.99
C THR A 42 12.73 -19.90 -17.98
N ASN A 43 12.29 -20.54 -16.90
CA ASN A 43 10.88 -20.43 -16.55
C ASN A 43 10.62 -18.93 -16.43
N ALA A 44 9.86 -18.37 -17.37
CA ALA A 44 9.32 -17.05 -17.21
C ALA A 44 8.49 -17.10 -15.91
N ILE A 45 9.07 -16.63 -14.81
CA ILE A 45 8.31 -16.29 -13.63
C ILE A 45 7.48 -15.11 -14.10
N THR A 46 6.28 -15.41 -14.59
CA THR A 46 5.25 -14.40 -14.80
C THR A 46 4.85 -13.97 -13.39
N ASN A 47 5.56 -13.02 -12.85
CA ASN A 47 5.04 -12.26 -11.72
C ASN A 47 3.85 -11.50 -12.28
N THR A 48 2.68 -12.11 -12.20
CA THR A 48 1.42 -11.41 -12.33
C THR A 48 1.32 -10.54 -11.08
N PHE A 49 1.86 -9.33 -11.17
CA PHE A 49 1.51 -8.28 -10.24
C PHE A 49 0.04 -7.94 -10.50
N THR A 50 -0.84 -8.62 -9.81
CA THR A 50 -2.19 -8.12 -9.63
C THR A 50 -2.01 -6.92 -8.70
N VAL A 51 -2.13 -5.72 -9.25
CA VAL A 51 -2.20 -4.51 -8.44
C VAL A 51 -3.52 -4.63 -7.67
N ALA A 52 -3.41 -5.13 -6.44
CA ALA A 52 -4.53 -5.16 -5.54
C ALA A 52 -4.92 -3.72 -5.23
N THR A 53 -6.12 -3.35 -5.54
CA THR A 53 -6.64 -2.01 -5.27
C THR A 53 -7.33 -2.04 -3.90
N PRO A 54 -6.74 -1.45 -2.86
CA PRO A 54 -7.46 -1.24 -1.61
C PRO A 54 -8.60 -0.26 -1.87
N GLY A 55 -9.74 -0.53 -1.30
CA GLY A 55 -10.93 0.32 -1.42
C GLY A 55 -11.70 0.32 -0.13
N VAL A 56 -12.33 1.43 0.22
CA VAL A 56 -13.16 1.56 1.41
C VAL A 56 -14.44 2.30 1.13
N GLU A 57 -15.48 1.92 1.84
CA GLU A 57 -16.77 2.58 1.86
C GLU A 57 -17.15 2.85 3.31
N ILE A 58 -17.53 4.09 3.59
CA ILE A 58 -18.01 4.48 4.91
C ILE A 58 -19.49 4.13 4.97
N GLU A 59 -19.86 3.34 5.98
CA GLU A 59 -21.25 3.04 6.30
C GLU A 59 -21.61 3.82 7.55
N GLU A 60 -22.60 4.70 7.46
CA GLU A 60 -23.08 5.53 8.57
C GLU A 60 -24.57 5.82 8.40
N GLU A 61 -25.25 6.08 9.52
CA GLU A 61 -26.61 6.59 9.52
C GLU A 61 -26.57 8.08 9.88
N PHE A 62 -27.27 8.90 9.12
CA PHE A 62 -27.34 10.32 9.36
C PHE A 62 -28.79 10.80 9.43
N ASP A 63 -29.17 11.34 10.56
CA ASP A 63 -30.45 11.99 10.78
C ASP A 63 -30.21 13.46 11.22
N LYS A 64 -30.24 14.37 10.24
CA LYS A 64 -30.15 15.84 10.40
C LYS A 64 -28.95 16.33 11.22
N GLN A 65 -28.84 15.98 12.49
CA GLN A 65 -27.81 16.43 13.43
C GLN A 65 -27.11 15.27 14.14
N THR A 66 -27.52 14.04 13.86
CA THR A 66 -26.98 12.87 14.52
C THR A 66 -26.35 11.94 13.50
N LYS A 67 -25.10 11.58 13.73
CA LYS A 67 -24.42 10.46 13.04
C LYS A 67 -24.36 9.28 13.96
N SER A 68 -24.67 8.10 13.42
CA SER A 68 -24.63 6.85 14.19
C SER A 68 -24.08 5.71 13.37
N ASN A 69 -23.61 4.67 14.07
CA ASN A 69 -23.12 3.43 13.50
C ASN A 69 -22.01 3.61 12.46
N VAL A 70 -21.08 4.53 12.71
CA VAL A 70 -19.97 4.78 11.80
C VAL A 70 -19.02 3.58 11.79
N GLN A 71 -18.96 2.89 10.68
CA GLN A 71 -18.08 1.77 10.41
C GLN A 71 -17.53 1.85 8.99
N VAL A 72 -16.52 1.07 8.67
CA VAL A 72 -15.90 1.08 7.34
C VAL A 72 -15.90 -0.34 6.76
N LYS A 73 -16.34 -0.44 5.52
CA LYS A 73 -16.31 -1.69 4.76
C LYS A 73 -15.11 -1.68 3.82
N ASN A 74 -14.38 -2.79 3.78
CA ASN A 74 -13.37 -3.02 2.76
C ASN A 74 -14.04 -3.43 1.45
N THR A 75 -14.02 -2.55 0.46
CA THR A 75 -14.55 -2.80 -0.90
C THR A 75 -13.46 -3.25 -1.87
N GLY A 76 -12.21 -3.33 -1.40
CA GLY A 76 -11.06 -3.80 -2.17
C GLY A 76 -11.07 -5.31 -2.37
N GLU A 77 -10.09 -5.79 -3.10
CA GLU A 77 -9.91 -7.21 -3.45
C GLU A 77 -8.98 -7.96 -2.50
N VAL A 78 -8.35 -7.27 -1.56
CA VAL A 78 -7.37 -7.81 -0.62
C VAL A 78 -7.68 -7.38 0.81
N GLU A 79 -7.14 -8.13 1.77
CA GLU A 79 -7.14 -7.69 3.17
C GLU A 79 -6.44 -6.33 3.31
N ALA A 80 -7.03 -5.44 4.07
CA ALA A 80 -6.53 -4.09 4.24
C ALA A 80 -6.64 -3.60 5.68
N TYR A 81 -5.63 -2.87 6.13
CA TYR A 81 -5.73 -2.01 7.30
C TYR A 81 -6.51 -0.75 6.95
N ILE A 82 -7.27 -0.26 7.90
CA ILE A 82 -8.16 0.89 7.73
C ILE A 82 -7.88 1.92 8.80
N ARG A 83 -7.82 3.19 8.41
CA ARG A 83 -7.81 4.33 9.33
C ARG A 83 -8.89 5.33 8.96
N VAL A 84 -9.34 6.07 9.94
CA VAL A 84 -10.41 7.06 9.80
C VAL A 84 -9.97 8.38 10.42
N ALA A 85 -10.24 9.49 9.73
CA ALA A 85 -10.21 10.82 10.30
C ALA A 85 -11.64 11.31 10.53
N LEU A 86 -11.89 11.88 11.71
CA LEU A 86 -13.12 12.55 12.04
C LEU A 86 -12.84 14.06 12.04
N VAL A 87 -13.48 14.80 11.12
CA VAL A 87 -13.22 16.21 10.91
C VAL A 87 -14.50 16.99 11.23
N PRO A 88 -14.63 17.54 12.44
CA PRO A 88 -15.74 18.44 12.76
C PRO A 88 -15.52 19.81 12.12
N THR A 89 -16.57 20.34 11.50
CA THR A 89 -16.54 21.64 10.84
C THR A 89 -17.83 22.41 11.14
N TRP A 90 -17.74 23.74 11.18
CA TRP A 90 -18.93 24.61 11.24
C TRP A 90 -19.42 24.93 9.83
N THR A 91 -20.73 24.86 9.61
CA THR A 91 -21.39 25.31 8.40
C THR A 91 -22.47 26.34 8.76
N SER A 92 -22.67 27.36 7.93
CA SER A 92 -23.72 28.37 8.10
C SER A 92 -24.95 28.01 7.28
N ASP A 93 -26.16 28.22 7.81
CA ASP A 93 -27.43 28.09 7.10
C ASP A 93 -27.70 29.22 6.09
N ALA A 94 -26.91 30.27 6.08
CA ALA A 94 -27.09 31.35 5.12
C ALA A 94 -26.82 30.86 3.69
N GLU A 95 -27.82 31.00 2.80
CA GLU A 95 -27.70 30.64 1.39
C GLU A 95 -26.38 31.19 0.80
N GLY A 96 -25.57 30.27 0.26
CA GLY A 96 -24.35 30.60 -0.47
C GLY A 96 -23.13 30.95 0.38
N LYS A 97 -23.17 30.80 1.71
CA LYS A 97 -22.03 31.05 2.59
C LYS A 97 -21.68 29.83 3.40
N ASN A 98 -20.74 29.04 2.90
CA ASN A 98 -19.97 28.11 3.74
C ASN A 98 -19.03 28.97 4.61
N ALA A 99 -19.49 29.44 5.73
CA ALA A 99 -18.63 30.10 6.70
C ALA A 99 -17.92 29.00 7.50
N VAL A 100 -16.63 28.87 7.28
CA VAL A 100 -15.77 28.12 8.18
C VAL A 100 -15.58 29.03 9.41
N GLY A 101 -16.20 28.65 10.52
CA GLY A 101 -16.01 29.35 11.81
C GLY A 101 -14.71 28.89 12.50
N GLU A 102 -14.60 29.19 13.78
CA GLU A 102 -13.51 28.74 14.65
C GLU A 102 -13.28 27.20 14.53
N PRO A 103 -12.05 26.73 14.74
CA PRO A 103 -11.76 25.30 14.76
C PRO A 103 -12.66 24.58 15.76
N VAL A 104 -13.32 23.53 15.30
CA VAL A 104 -14.20 22.72 16.12
C VAL A 104 -13.45 21.49 16.60
N SER A 105 -13.60 21.18 17.88
CA SER A 105 -13.04 19.96 18.49
C SER A 105 -14.08 18.83 18.50
N LEU A 106 -13.61 17.58 18.49
CA LEU A 106 -14.48 16.43 18.75
C LEU A 106 -15.08 16.47 20.16
N GLU A 107 -14.44 17.21 21.09
CA GLU A 107 -14.93 17.42 22.46
C GLU A 107 -16.21 18.26 22.50
N ASP A 108 -16.46 19.06 21.46
CA ASP A 108 -17.68 19.85 21.32
C ASP A 108 -18.88 19.04 20.83
N LEU A 109 -18.65 17.76 20.45
CA LEU A 109 -19.69 16.83 20.07
C LEU A 109 -20.23 16.10 21.31
N LYS A 110 -21.54 15.91 21.36
CA LYS A 110 -22.15 14.97 22.30
C LYS A 110 -22.00 13.56 21.74
N ILE A 111 -21.00 12.83 22.24
CA ILE A 111 -20.75 11.43 21.89
C ILE A 111 -21.44 10.54 22.91
N GLU A 112 -22.21 9.56 22.43
CA GLU A 112 -22.89 8.55 23.22
C GLU A 112 -22.37 7.16 22.81
N GLY A 113 -22.15 6.28 23.79
CA GLY A 113 -21.56 4.95 23.60
C GLY A 113 -20.04 4.93 23.71
N ALA A 114 -19.45 3.80 23.32
CA ALA A 114 -18.00 3.63 23.32
C ALA A 114 -17.34 4.43 22.19
N PHE A 115 -16.32 5.21 22.55
CA PHE A 115 -15.53 5.96 21.56
C PHE A 115 -14.06 6.11 21.99
N PRO A 116 -13.07 5.74 21.14
CA PRO A 116 -13.29 4.93 19.93
C PRO A 116 -13.85 3.56 20.27
N GLY A 117 -14.57 2.94 19.33
CA GLY A 117 -15.17 1.62 19.51
C GLY A 117 -14.12 0.50 19.61
N GLU A 118 -14.59 -0.71 19.82
CA GLU A 118 -13.74 -1.89 19.99
C GLU A 118 -12.82 -2.11 18.78
N GLY A 119 -11.54 -2.41 19.05
CA GLY A 119 -10.53 -2.65 18.01
C GLY A 119 -10.00 -1.39 17.33
N TRP A 120 -10.46 -0.19 17.74
CA TRP A 120 -9.98 1.08 17.27
C TRP A 120 -9.04 1.76 18.26
N LEU A 121 -7.94 2.33 17.76
CA LEU A 121 -7.00 3.16 18.53
C LEU A 121 -6.83 4.52 17.90
N LYS A 122 -6.78 5.56 18.73
CA LYS A 122 -6.42 6.91 18.28
C LYS A 122 -4.92 7.04 18.19
N GLY A 123 -4.42 7.39 17.02
CA GLY A 123 -3.02 7.68 16.79
C GLY A 123 -2.64 9.12 17.19
N SER A 124 -1.36 9.34 17.41
CA SER A 124 -0.79 10.67 17.70
C SER A 124 -0.96 11.66 16.54
N ASP A 125 -1.21 11.17 15.34
CA ASP A 125 -1.51 11.97 14.13
C ASP A 125 -2.98 12.37 13.99
N GLY A 126 -3.82 11.97 14.96
CA GLY A 126 -5.24 12.29 15.00
C GLY A 126 -6.15 11.34 14.22
N TYR A 127 -5.60 10.36 13.52
CA TYR A 127 -6.38 9.29 12.90
C TYR A 127 -6.77 8.23 13.93
N TYR A 128 -7.89 7.53 13.63
CA TYR A 128 -8.30 6.32 14.31
C TYR A 128 -7.95 5.13 13.44
N TYR A 129 -7.23 4.18 13.99
CA TYR A 129 -6.72 2.99 13.30
C TYR A 129 -7.47 1.77 13.76
N TYR A 130 -8.00 0.98 12.84
CA TYR A 130 -8.52 -0.35 13.16
C TYR A 130 -7.35 -1.32 13.24
N GLN A 131 -7.18 -1.95 14.41
CA GLN A 131 -5.95 -2.68 14.74
C GLN A 131 -5.68 -3.91 13.87
N THR A 132 -6.72 -4.55 13.35
CA THR A 132 -6.58 -5.77 12.54
C THR A 132 -6.99 -5.54 11.10
N PRO A 133 -6.42 -6.29 10.13
CA PRO A 133 -6.82 -6.17 8.75
C PRO A 133 -8.25 -6.67 8.56
N VAL A 134 -8.95 -6.02 7.63
CA VAL A 134 -10.33 -6.33 7.25
C VAL A 134 -10.30 -7.07 5.92
N ALA A 135 -10.90 -8.25 5.87
CA ALA A 135 -11.01 -9.05 4.65
C ALA A 135 -11.85 -8.35 3.57
N PRO A 136 -11.68 -8.70 2.29
CA PRO A 136 -12.54 -8.23 1.20
C PRO A 136 -14.02 -8.43 1.51
N GLY A 137 -14.82 -7.37 1.36
CA GLY A 137 -16.24 -7.35 1.70
C GLY A 137 -16.56 -7.30 3.20
N GLY A 138 -15.54 -7.45 4.06
CA GLY A 138 -15.67 -7.36 5.52
C GLY A 138 -15.86 -5.92 6.00
N ARG A 139 -16.16 -5.77 7.28
CA ARG A 139 -16.37 -4.49 7.97
C ARG A 139 -15.50 -4.40 9.21
N THR A 140 -15.15 -3.19 9.59
CA THR A 140 -14.59 -2.90 10.91
C THR A 140 -15.70 -3.04 11.97
N ALA A 141 -15.32 -3.09 13.24
CA ALA A 141 -16.28 -2.76 14.28
C ALA A 141 -16.67 -1.27 14.18
N VAL A 142 -17.77 -0.92 14.85
CA VAL A 142 -18.26 0.47 14.89
C VAL A 142 -17.22 1.34 15.57
N LEU A 143 -16.76 2.41 14.89
CA LEU A 143 -15.85 3.41 15.44
C LEU A 143 -16.58 4.36 16.39
N LEU A 144 -17.76 4.82 15.96
CA LEU A 144 -18.56 5.82 16.64
C LEU A 144 -20.02 5.36 16.67
N GLU A 145 -20.52 5.04 17.86
CA GLU A 145 -21.91 4.58 18.00
C GLU A 145 -22.90 5.70 17.71
N LYS A 146 -22.68 6.87 18.31
CA LYS A 146 -23.54 8.02 18.08
C LYS A 146 -22.82 9.33 18.42
N ALA A 147 -22.93 10.30 17.53
CA ALA A 147 -22.52 11.68 17.77
C ALA A 147 -23.64 12.63 17.40
N THR A 148 -23.99 13.50 18.31
CA THR A 148 -24.97 14.57 18.06
C THR A 148 -24.26 15.88 17.93
N VAL A 149 -24.50 16.57 16.83
CA VAL A 149 -23.96 17.90 16.57
C VAL A 149 -24.90 18.94 17.16
N THR A 150 -24.34 19.95 17.80
CA THR A 150 -25.12 21.06 18.38
C THR A 150 -25.15 22.22 17.42
N THR A 151 -26.30 22.93 17.38
CA THR A 151 -26.47 24.18 16.65
C THR A 151 -26.18 25.33 17.59
N GLU A 152 -25.28 26.22 17.22
CA GLU A 152 -24.95 27.37 18.00
C GLU A 152 -24.87 28.61 17.09
N ASN A 153 -25.55 29.71 17.48
CA ASN A 153 -25.49 31.02 16.83
C ASN A 153 -25.69 31.04 15.29
N GLY A 154 -26.55 30.17 14.75
CA GLY A 154 -26.82 30.09 13.31
C GLY A 154 -25.76 29.29 12.53
N TYR A 155 -24.86 28.60 13.23
CA TYR A 155 -23.93 27.62 12.65
C TYR A 155 -24.34 26.23 13.07
N HIS A 156 -24.18 25.29 12.14
CA HIS A 156 -24.30 23.87 12.41
C HIS A 156 -22.93 23.23 12.40
N MET A 157 -22.67 22.38 13.37
CA MET A 157 -21.50 21.54 13.32
C MET A 157 -21.77 20.37 12.35
N ASN A 158 -20.86 20.17 11.42
CA ASN A 158 -20.85 19.01 10.52
C ASN A 158 -19.66 18.12 10.87
N LEU A 159 -19.93 16.85 11.12
CA LEU A 159 -18.90 15.85 11.31
C LEU A 159 -18.66 15.11 10.00
N GLN A 160 -17.53 15.39 9.36
CA GLN A 160 -17.09 14.66 8.17
C GLN A 160 -16.26 13.45 8.58
N VAL A 161 -16.59 12.30 8.02
CA VAL A 161 -15.83 11.05 8.18
C VAL A 161 -15.02 10.83 6.92
N MET A 162 -13.72 10.56 7.07
CA MET A 162 -12.82 10.27 5.97
C MET A 162 -12.09 8.96 6.27
N ALA A 163 -12.19 7.99 5.38
CA ALA A 163 -11.53 6.70 5.53
C ALA A 163 -10.44 6.51 4.49
N ASP A 164 -9.37 5.85 4.91
CA ASP A 164 -8.24 5.47 4.06
C ASP A 164 -7.84 4.02 4.36
N SER A 165 -7.34 3.32 3.37
CA SER A 165 -6.95 1.91 3.50
C SER A 165 -5.64 1.60 2.81
N ILE A 166 -4.95 0.60 3.34
CA ILE A 166 -3.72 0.08 2.77
C ILE A 166 -3.72 -1.44 2.85
N GLN A 167 -3.23 -2.10 1.82
CA GLN A 167 -3.11 -3.56 1.82
C GLN A 167 -2.34 -4.08 3.04
N ALA A 168 -2.80 -5.20 3.61
CA ALA A 168 -2.19 -5.80 4.79
C ALA A 168 -0.90 -6.57 4.46
N ASP A 169 -0.79 -7.10 3.26
CA ASP A 169 0.38 -7.84 2.79
C ASP A 169 0.99 -7.16 1.55
N PRO A 170 2.29 -6.84 1.57
CA PRO A 170 3.23 -7.03 2.68
C PRO A 170 3.01 -6.00 3.82
N THR A 171 3.19 -6.42 5.06
CA THR A 171 3.04 -5.58 6.27
C THR A 171 3.92 -4.32 6.24
N ARG A 172 5.00 -4.36 5.45
CA ARG A 172 5.85 -3.19 5.21
C ARG A 172 5.09 -2.04 4.56
N ALA A 173 4.04 -2.30 3.80
CA ALA A 173 3.27 -1.25 3.13
C ALA A 173 2.70 -0.26 4.16
N VAL A 174 2.07 -0.77 5.23
CA VAL A 174 1.47 0.07 6.27
C VAL A 174 2.51 0.86 7.06
N THR A 175 3.65 0.25 7.41
CA THR A 175 4.72 0.95 8.15
C THR A 175 5.42 2.02 7.32
N VAL A 176 5.53 1.83 6.00
CA VAL A 176 6.11 2.83 5.09
C VAL A 176 5.16 4.01 4.86
N MET A 177 3.85 3.75 4.76
CA MET A 177 2.88 4.79 4.41
C MET A 177 2.30 5.51 5.63
N TRP A 178 2.07 4.79 6.74
CA TRP A 178 1.47 5.33 7.97
C TRP A 178 2.43 5.31 9.16
N GLY A 179 3.70 5.04 8.91
CA GLY A 179 4.74 5.02 9.93
C GLY A 179 5.08 6.41 10.47
N THR A 180 5.67 6.44 11.65
CA THR A 180 6.06 7.67 12.36
C THR A 180 7.05 8.53 11.58
N ASP A 181 7.90 7.93 10.76
CA ASP A 181 8.84 8.66 9.88
C ASP A 181 8.15 9.47 8.79
N LYS A 182 6.85 9.22 8.54
CA LYS A 182 6.01 9.94 7.57
C LYS A 182 4.96 10.82 8.24
N GLY A 183 5.04 10.99 9.54
CA GLY A 183 4.07 11.75 10.33
C GLY A 183 2.79 10.97 10.64
N GLY A 184 2.77 9.65 10.42
CA GLY A 184 1.71 8.77 10.89
C GLY A 184 1.97 8.26 12.31
N ALA A 185 1.12 7.37 12.80
CA ALA A 185 1.18 6.86 14.16
C ALA A 185 1.56 5.37 14.25
N VAL A 186 1.76 4.68 13.13
CA VAL A 186 2.11 3.25 13.13
C VAL A 186 3.58 3.06 13.49
N THR A 187 3.83 2.35 14.60
CA THR A 187 5.19 2.01 15.05
C THR A 187 5.64 0.65 14.57
N GLY A 188 4.70 -0.24 14.23
CA GLY A 188 4.99 -1.59 13.77
C GLY A 188 3.73 -2.44 13.61
N VAL A 189 3.95 -3.72 13.35
CA VAL A 189 2.91 -4.74 13.28
C VAL A 189 3.38 -5.95 14.10
N ASP A 190 2.55 -6.42 15.02
CA ASP A 190 2.77 -7.64 15.79
C ASP A 190 1.77 -8.71 15.36
N GLY A 191 2.27 -9.75 14.68
CA GLY A 191 1.40 -10.69 13.97
C GLY A 191 0.60 -9.98 12.89
N THR A 192 -0.70 -9.77 13.14
CA THR A 192 -1.61 -9.00 12.28
C THR A 192 -2.09 -7.70 12.94
N MET A 193 -1.67 -7.41 14.18
CA MET A 193 -2.11 -6.22 14.91
C MET A 193 -1.20 -5.03 14.65
N LEU A 194 -1.80 -3.88 14.33
CA LEU A 194 -1.09 -2.60 14.28
C LEU A 194 -0.68 -2.15 15.69
N LEU A 195 0.57 -1.72 15.80
CA LEU A 195 1.09 -1.02 16.97
C LEU A 195 1.02 0.47 16.71
N ILE A 196 0.23 1.19 17.49
CA ILE A 196 -0.08 2.61 17.32
C ILE A 196 0.50 3.40 18.49
N GLN A 197 1.09 4.58 18.17
CA GLN A 197 1.63 5.54 19.13
C GLN A 197 0.64 6.67 19.38
#